data_832522d1ac64454005d8bc58070e2d33
#
_entry.id   832522d1ac64454005d8bc58070e2d33
#
_cell.length_a   1.000
_cell.length_b   1.000
_cell.length_c   1.000
_cell.angle_alpha   90.00
_cell.angle_beta   90.00
_cell.angle_gamma   90.00
#
_symmetry.space_group_name_H-M   'P 1'
#
loop_
_entity.id
_entity.type
_entity.pdbx_description
1 polymer ?
#
loop_
_entity_poly.entity_id
_entity_poly.type
_entity_poly.pdbx_seq_one_letter_code
_entity_poly.pdbx_strand_id
1 'polypeptide(L)'
;MSKNFINLYTFAGVICSTYRLPLPRLLEPLSMVLVLTIGWIIFLSSFIPVHFLLKGHDKLRKNLERCLVELICSFFVASWTGVVKYHGPRPSMRPKQVFVANHTSMIDFIILEQMTAFAVIMQKHPGWVGLLQSTILESVGCIWFNRSEAKDREIVTKKLRDHVLGVDNNPLLIFPEGTCVNNHYTVMFKKGAFELGCSVCPVAIKYNKIFVDAFWNSKKQSFTMHLLQLMTSWAVVCDVWYLEPQNIRPGESPIEFAERVRDIISTRAGLKKVPWDGYLKYSRPSPKHRERKQQSFAESMLRRLEEK
;
A
#
# COMPACT_ATOMS: atom_id res chain seq x y z
N MET A 1 -6.81 12.11 -27.21
CA MET A 1 -5.45 11.69 -27.61
C MET A 1 -4.70 11.27 -26.37
N SER A 2 -4.70 9.98 -26.08
CA SER A 2 -3.97 9.38 -24.94
C SER A 2 -2.50 9.26 -25.34
N LYS A 3 -1.64 10.13 -24.79
CA LYS A 3 -0.20 9.92 -24.91
C LYS A 3 0.17 8.83 -23.90
N ASN A 4 0.42 7.63 -24.42
CA ASN A 4 1.09 6.57 -23.69
C ASN A 4 2.50 7.06 -23.33
N PHE A 5 2.68 7.60 -22.14
CA PHE A 5 3.98 7.77 -21.56
C PHE A 5 4.51 6.37 -21.19
N ILE A 6 5.25 5.77 -22.12
CA ILE A 6 6.16 4.68 -21.79
C ILE A 6 7.23 5.32 -20.92
N ASN A 7 7.09 5.16 -19.63
CA ASN A 7 7.99 5.73 -18.64
C ASN A 7 9.37 5.06 -18.81
N LEU A 8 10.45 5.81 -18.71
CA LEU A 8 11.85 5.33 -18.74
C LEU A 8 12.08 4.14 -17.80
N TYR A 9 11.26 4.02 -16.76
CA TYR A 9 11.24 2.95 -15.76
C TYR A 9 10.70 1.61 -16.28
N THR A 10 9.74 1.64 -17.23
CA THR A 10 9.30 0.44 -17.95
C THR A 10 10.42 -0.09 -18.85
N PHE A 11 11.27 0.81 -19.35
CA PHE A 11 12.41 0.44 -20.19
C PHE A 11 13.49 -0.32 -19.41
N ALA A 12 13.79 0.07 -18.16
CA ALA A 12 14.71 -0.65 -17.28
C ALA A 12 14.18 -2.06 -16.93
N GLY A 13 12.88 -2.18 -16.64
CA GLY A 13 12.22 -3.47 -16.39
C GLY A 13 12.20 -4.37 -17.63
N VAL A 14 11.94 -3.81 -18.81
CA VAL A 14 11.95 -4.54 -20.09
C VAL A 14 13.38 -4.95 -20.48
N ILE A 15 14.38 -4.10 -20.30
CA ILE A 15 15.78 -4.45 -20.54
C ILE A 15 16.21 -5.61 -19.64
N CYS A 16 15.86 -5.58 -18.35
CA CYS A 16 16.18 -6.65 -17.42
C CYS A 16 15.47 -7.97 -17.76
N SER A 17 14.27 -7.93 -18.35
CA SER A 17 13.53 -9.13 -18.78
C SER A 17 13.97 -9.67 -20.14
N THR A 18 14.46 -8.81 -21.03
CA THR A 18 14.82 -9.19 -22.41
C THR A 18 16.25 -9.77 -22.49
N TYR A 19 17.13 -9.42 -21.54
CA TYR A 19 18.51 -9.90 -21.48
C TYR A 19 18.74 -11.00 -20.43
N ARG A 20 17.71 -11.77 -20.07
CA ARG A 20 17.93 -12.98 -19.27
C ARG A 20 18.69 -14.02 -20.11
N LEU A 21 20.01 -13.91 -20.09
CA LEU A 21 20.88 -15.05 -20.31
C LEU A 21 20.49 -16.14 -19.29
N PRO A 22 20.55 -17.44 -19.63
CA PRO A 22 20.32 -18.53 -18.70
C PRO A 22 21.42 -18.55 -17.64
N LEU A 23 21.41 -17.56 -16.73
CA LEU A 23 22.25 -17.54 -15.55
C LEU A 23 21.83 -18.72 -14.66
N PRO A 24 22.78 -19.45 -14.08
CA PRO A 24 22.48 -20.50 -13.11
C PRO A 24 21.54 -19.95 -12.04
N ARG A 25 20.50 -20.69 -11.66
CA ARG A 25 19.47 -20.30 -10.68
C ARG A 25 20.00 -19.71 -9.37
N LEU A 26 21.24 -19.97 -9.03
CA LEU A 26 21.96 -19.43 -7.85
C LEU A 26 22.45 -17.98 -8.04
N LEU A 27 22.64 -17.51 -9.27
CA LEU A 27 23.15 -16.16 -9.53
C LEU A 27 22.02 -15.10 -9.65
N GLU A 28 20.78 -15.52 -9.90
CA GLU A 28 19.64 -14.59 -9.98
C GLU A 28 19.38 -13.84 -8.66
N PRO A 29 19.28 -14.51 -7.50
CA PRO A 29 19.08 -13.80 -6.23
C PRO A 29 20.26 -12.88 -5.90
N LEU A 30 21.48 -13.26 -6.24
CA LEU A 30 22.66 -12.43 -6.01
C LEU A 30 22.62 -11.14 -6.84
N SER A 31 22.22 -11.20 -8.12
CA SER A 31 22.06 -10.01 -8.95
C SER A 31 20.97 -9.07 -8.43
N MET A 32 19.87 -9.60 -7.91
CA MET A 32 18.80 -8.80 -7.32
C MET A 32 19.22 -8.11 -6.02
N VAL A 33 19.97 -8.81 -5.17
CA VAL A 33 20.57 -8.21 -3.96
C VAL A 33 21.56 -7.11 -4.37
N LEU A 34 22.35 -7.32 -5.41
CA LEU A 34 23.28 -6.31 -5.92
C LEU A 34 22.57 -5.06 -6.42
N VAL A 35 21.49 -5.21 -7.19
CA VAL A 35 20.65 -4.08 -7.66
C VAL A 35 20.13 -3.26 -6.46
N LEU A 36 19.62 -3.95 -5.46
CA LEU A 36 19.10 -3.28 -4.25
C LEU A 36 20.23 -2.60 -3.45
N THR A 37 21.40 -3.24 -3.34
CA THR A 37 22.57 -2.67 -2.66
C THR A 37 23.06 -1.39 -3.37
N ILE A 38 23.19 -1.42 -4.69
CA ILE A 38 23.54 -0.24 -5.49
C ILE A 38 22.48 0.86 -5.28
N GLY A 39 21.21 0.52 -5.32
CA GLY A 39 20.11 1.46 -5.06
C GLY A 39 20.24 2.14 -3.70
N TRP A 40 20.54 1.38 -2.64
CA TRP A 40 20.76 1.94 -1.30
C TRP A 40 22.00 2.81 -1.21
N ILE A 41 23.10 2.46 -1.85
CA ILE A 41 24.32 3.29 -1.90
C ILE A 41 24.00 4.64 -2.56
N ILE A 42 23.36 4.62 -3.73
CA ILE A 42 22.97 5.85 -4.45
C ILE A 42 22.01 6.67 -3.60
N PHE A 43 21.00 6.03 -3.01
CA PHE A 43 19.99 6.69 -2.21
C PHE A 43 20.61 7.37 -0.98
N LEU A 44 21.36 6.65 -0.15
CA LEU A 44 21.93 7.20 1.09
C LEU A 44 22.97 8.29 0.82
N SER A 45 23.84 8.09 -0.18
CA SER A 45 24.85 9.08 -0.56
C SER A 45 24.24 10.40 -1.07
N SER A 46 23.01 10.33 -1.61
CA SER A 46 22.28 11.51 -2.09
C SER A 46 21.32 12.07 -1.03
N PHE A 47 20.59 11.21 -0.33
CA PHE A 47 19.56 11.63 0.64
C PHE A 47 20.16 12.33 1.85
N ILE A 48 21.26 11.82 2.40
CA ILE A 48 21.89 12.40 3.58
C ILE A 48 22.35 13.84 3.32
N PRO A 49 23.12 14.15 2.27
CA PRO A 49 23.47 15.53 1.95
C PRO A 49 22.25 16.42 1.70
N VAL A 50 21.27 15.95 0.92
CA VAL A 50 20.04 16.71 0.64
C VAL A 50 19.32 17.08 1.95
N HIS A 51 19.15 16.12 2.84
CA HIS A 51 18.44 16.31 4.10
C HIS A 51 19.14 17.31 5.05
N PHE A 52 20.47 17.25 5.15
CA PHE A 52 21.22 18.06 6.10
C PHE A 52 21.72 19.39 5.51
N LEU A 53 22.17 19.43 4.25
CA LEU A 53 22.77 20.63 3.65
C LEU A 53 21.73 21.61 3.13
N LEU A 54 20.54 21.15 2.77
CA LEU A 54 19.46 22.02 2.26
C LEU A 54 18.53 22.53 3.37
N LYS A 55 18.98 22.56 4.63
CA LYS A 55 18.26 23.25 5.71
C LYS A 55 18.15 24.75 5.36
N GLY A 56 16.91 25.26 5.35
CA GLY A 56 16.63 26.63 4.92
C GLY A 56 16.10 26.77 3.48
N HIS A 57 16.18 25.72 2.66
CA HIS A 57 15.59 25.66 1.32
C HIS A 57 14.51 24.56 1.27
N ASP A 58 13.51 24.64 2.15
CA ASP A 58 12.56 23.58 2.42
C ASP A 58 11.83 23.05 1.19
N LYS A 59 11.45 23.94 0.26
CA LYS A 59 10.75 23.53 -0.97
C LYS A 59 11.65 22.68 -1.89
N LEU A 60 12.90 23.09 -2.06
CA LEU A 60 13.86 22.34 -2.87
C LEU A 60 14.21 21.02 -2.19
N ARG A 61 14.47 21.03 -0.89
CA ARG A 61 14.75 19.83 -0.09
C ARG A 61 13.62 18.81 -0.23
N LYS A 62 12.37 19.20 0.05
CA LYS A 62 11.19 18.31 -0.07
C LYS A 62 11.04 17.72 -1.48
N ASN A 63 11.28 18.51 -2.53
CA ASN A 63 11.20 18.00 -3.90
C ASN A 63 12.29 16.96 -4.19
N LEU A 64 13.53 17.20 -3.75
CA LEU A 64 14.63 16.27 -3.95
C LEU A 64 14.45 14.98 -3.11
N GLU A 65 14.07 15.11 -1.83
CA GLU A 65 13.76 13.97 -0.96
C GLU A 65 12.68 13.07 -1.59
N ARG A 66 11.63 13.69 -2.16
CA ARG A 66 10.57 12.98 -2.89
C ARG A 66 11.11 12.20 -4.09
N CYS A 67 11.88 12.86 -4.95
CA CYS A 67 12.49 12.20 -6.11
C CYS A 67 13.39 11.04 -5.70
N LEU A 68 14.14 11.17 -4.61
CA LEU A 68 15.02 10.12 -4.09
C LEU A 68 14.21 8.93 -3.54
N VAL A 69 13.07 9.18 -2.87
CA VAL A 69 12.17 8.11 -2.41
C VAL A 69 11.53 7.38 -3.60
N GLU A 70 11.05 8.10 -4.61
CA GLU A 70 10.55 7.51 -5.86
C GLU A 70 11.64 6.65 -6.54
N LEU A 71 12.88 7.11 -6.53
CA LEU A 71 14.03 6.40 -7.11
C LEU A 71 14.35 5.10 -6.36
N ILE A 72 14.48 5.14 -5.02
CA ILE A 72 14.78 3.92 -4.25
C ILE A 72 13.65 2.89 -4.36
N CYS A 73 12.40 3.32 -4.41
CA CYS A 73 11.27 2.42 -4.66
C CYS A 73 11.36 1.78 -6.06
N SER A 74 11.88 2.49 -7.05
CA SER A 74 12.15 1.92 -8.38
C SER A 74 13.23 0.84 -8.34
N PHE A 75 14.30 1.00 -7.55
CA PHE A 75 15.29 -0.05 -7.31
C PHE A 75 14.68 -1.27 -6.60
N PHE A 76 13.79 -1.05 -5.63
CA PHE A 76 13.06 -2.15 -5.01
C PHE A 76 12.23 -2.92 -6.04
N VAL A 77 11.42 -2.24 -6.84
CA VAL A 77 10.60 -2.88 -7.87
C VAL A 77 11.48 -3.62 -8.89
N ALA A 78 12.62 -3.06 -9.29
CA ALA A 78 13.58 -3.73 -10.17
C ALA A 78 14.20 -4.98 -9.51
N SER A 79 14.46 -4.95 -8.19
CA SER A 79 15.09 -6.06 -7.46
C SER A 79 14.23 -7.33 -7.39
N TRP A 80 12.92 -7.24 -7.53
CA TRP A 80 12.04 -8.41 -7.67
C TRP A 80 11.48 -8.58 -9.09
N THR A 81 12.13 -8.00 -10.09
CA THR A 81 11.70 -8.03 -11.50
C THR A 81 10.23 -7.60 -11.64
N GLY A 82 9.88 -6.50 -10.97
CA GLY A 82 8.50 -6.00 -10.95
C GLY A 82 8.07 -5.46 -12.31
N VAL A 83 6.97 -5.97 -12.83
CA VAL A 83 6.30 -5.44 -14.02
C VAL A 83 4.99 -4.79 -13.57
N VAL A 84 5.02 -3.47 -13.44
CA VAL A 84 3.86 -2.72 -12.96
C VAL A 84 3.26 -1.92 -14.10
N LYS A 85 1.97 -2.14 -14.37
CA LYS A 85 1.19 -1.35 -15.34
C LYS A 85 0.33 -0.34 -14.59
N TYR A 86 0.59 0.93 -14.82
CA TYR A 86 -0.20 2.02 -14.27
C TYR A 86 -1.24 2.49 -15.29
N HIS A 87 -2.49 2.61 -14.84
CA HIS A 87 -3.63 3.05 -15.61
C HIS A 87 -4.25 4.29 -14.97
N GLY A 88 -4.62 5.26 -15.78
CA GLY A 88 -5.16 6.53 -15.32
C GLY A 88 -4.12 7.64 -15.17
N PRO A 89 -4.52 8.82 -14.71
CA PRO A 89 -3.62 9.96 -14.56
C PRO A 89 -2.65 9.75 -13.39
N ARG A 90 -1.41 10.27 -13.53
CA ARG A 90 -0.45 10.29 -12.41
C ARG A 90 -1.05 11.06 -11.23
N PRO A 91 -0.93 10.56 -9.98
CA PRO A 91 -1.34 11.29 -8.79
C PRO A 91 -0.70 12.66 -8.73
N SER A 92 -1.50 13.68 -8.47
CA SER A 92 -1.02 15.07 -8.35
C SER A 92 -1.14 15.53 -6.90
N MET A 93 -0.23 16.41 -6.50
CA MET A 93 -0.30 17.10 -5.22
C MET A 93 -1.42 18.15 -5.27
N ARG A 94 -2.52 17.84 -4.65
CA ARG A 94 -3.64 18.76 -4.46
C ARG A 94 -4.11 18.70 -3.02
N PRO A 95 -4.39 19.83 -2.38
CA PRO A 95 -5.00 19.82 -1.06
C PRO A 95 -6.41 19.23 -1.13
N LYS A 96 -6.91 18.80 0.02
CA LYS A 96 -8.23 18.22 0.21
C LYS A 96 -8.52 16.98 -0.63
N GLN A 97 -7.49 16.12 -0.80
CA GLN A 97 -7.68 14.79 -1.41
C GLN A 97 -6.92 13.73 -0.62
N VAL A 98 -7.47 12.52 -0.60
CA VAL A 98 -6.87 11.33 -0.01
C VAL A 98 -6.95 10.17 -1.01
N PHE A 99 -5.84 9.45 -1.17
CA PHE A 99 -5.81 8.23 -1.97
C PHE A 99 -6.16 7.04 -1.09
N VAL A 100 -7.01 6.17 -1.60
CA VAL A 100 -7.49 4.99 -0.87
C VAL A 100 -7.31 3.76 -1.74
N ALA A 101 -6.55 2.76 -1.25
CA ALA A 101 -6.23 1.56 -2.00
C ALA A 101 -6.62 0.28 -1.23
N ASN A 102 -6.95 -0.80 -1.96
CA ASN A 102 -6.98 -2.14 -1.39
C ASN A 102 -5.56 -2.59 -1.02
N HIS A 103 -5.43 -3.55 -0.08
CA HIS A 103 -4.14 -3.91 0.50
C HIS A 103 -3.89 -5.42 0.44
N THR A 104 -2.98 -5.82 -0.43
CA THR A 104 -2.60 -7.24 -0.63
C THR A 104 -1.26 -7.57 0.05
N SER A 105 -0.32 -6.64 -0.02
CA SER A 105 1.04 -6.85 0.48
C SER A 105 1.68 -5.55 0.95
N MET A 106 2.71 -5.62 1.78
CA MET A 106 3.51 -4.45 2.14
C MET A 106 4.21 -3.81 0.94
N ILE A 107 4.41 -4.56 -0.15
CA ILE A 107 4.99 -4.01 -1.38
C ILE A 107 4.01 -3.10 -2.14
N ASP A 108 2.70 -3.10 -1.83
CA ASP A 108 1.72 -2.18 -2.42
C ASP A 108 2.16 -0.73 -2.24
N PHE A 109 2.66 -0.41 -1.03
CA PHE A 109 3.24 0.89 -0.73
C PHE A 109 4.40 1.22 -1.67
N ILE A 110 5.39 0.32 -1.80
CA ILE A 110 6.58 0.54 -2.63
C ILE A 110 6.21 0.72 -4.11
N ILE A 111 5.24 -0.05 -4.60
CA ILE A 111 4.73 0.07 -5.98
C ILE A 111 4.07 1.43 -6.20
N LEU A 112 3.28 1.92 -5.25
CA LEU A 112 2.64 3.23 -5.37
C LEU A 112 3.64 4.38 -5.24
N GLU A 113 4.62 4.27 -4.32
CA GLU A 113 5.72 5.22 -4.14
C GLU A 113 6.60 5.39 -5.37
N GLN A 114 6.75 4.35 -6.20
CA GLN A 114 7.47 4.44 -7.46
C GLN A 114 6.85 5.49 -8.41
N MET A 115 5.53 5.67 -8.35
CA MET A 115 4.84 6.61 -9.21
C MET A 115 4.84 8.03 -8.63
N THR A 116 4.65 8.16 -7.35
CA THR A 116 4.71 9.42 -6.60
C THR A 116 4.92 9.15 -5.11
N ALA A 117 5.72 9.98 -4.45
CA ALA A 117 5.92 9.85 -3.02
C ALA A 117 4.63 10.20 -2.25
N PHE A 118 4.09 9.24 -1.53
CA PHE A 118 2.91 9.39 -0.68
C PHE A 118 3.29 9.58 0.78
N ALA A 119 2.51 10.35 1.50
CA ALA A 119 2.45 10.25 2.95
C ALA A 119 1.51 9.11 3.31
N VAL A 120 1.96 8.14 4.10
CA VAL A 120 1.15 6.97 4.47
C VAL A 120 0.92 6.92 5.96
N ILE A 121 -0.28 6.50 6.34
CA ILE A 121 -0.55 6.13 7.73
C ILE A 121 -0.20 4.67 7.95
N MET A 122 0.73 4.40 8.87
CA MET A 122 1.14 3.04 9.18
C MET A 122 1.45 2.84 10.66
N GLN A 123 1.43 1.58 11.08
CA GLN A 123 1.80 1.20 12.44
C GLN A 123 3.31 1.35 12.64
N LYS A 124 3.73 1.83 13.81
CA LYS A 124 5.13 1.85 14.19
C LYS A 124 5.67 0.42 14.34
N HIS A 125 6.76 0.13 13.66
CA HIS A 125 7.43 -1.17 13.73
C HIS A 125 8.74 -1.07 14.52
N PRO A 126 9.13 -2.13 15.27
CA PRO A 126 10.44 -2.18 15.92
C PRO A 126 11.55 -2.54 14.91
N GLY A 127 12.80 -2.37 15.34
CA GLY A 127 13.99 -2.78 14.60
C GLY A 127 14.31 -1.88 13.39
N TRP A 128 14.97 -2.45 12.39
CA TRP A 128 15.45 -1.70 11.21
C TRP A 128 14.31 -1.05 10.38
N VAL A 129 13.14 -1.67 10.36
CA VAL A 129 11.96 -1.07 9.71
C VAL A 129 11.56 0.22 10.43
N GLY A 130 11.56 0.22 11.78
CA GLY A 130 11.27 1.41 12.57
C GLY A 130 12.30 2.52 12.38
N LEU A 131 13.57 2.18 12.15
CA LEU A 131 14.61 3.15 11.83
C LEU A 131 14.33 3.82 10.46
N LEU A 132 14.01 3.05 9.43
CA LEU A 132 13.62 3.60 8.13
C LEU A 132 12.37 4.48 8.24
N GLN A 133 11.41 4.04 9.04
CA GLN A 133 10.20 4.81 9.32
C GLN A 133 10.52 6.19 9.90
N SER A 134 11.32 6.26 10.96
CA SER A 134 11.61 7.49 11.70
C SER A 134 12.61 8.42 11.00
N THR A 135 13.22 8.01 9.91
CA THR A 135 14.19 8.82 9.16
C THR A 135 13.68 9.18 7.77
N ILE A 136 13.57 8.19 6.90
CA ILE A 136 13.25 8.39 5.48
C ILE A 136 11.77 8.70 5.29
N LEU A 137 10.88 7.88 5.88
CA LEU A 137 9.45 8.02 5.66
C LEU A 137 8.83 9.21 6.41
N GLU A 138 9.49 9.70 7.47
CA GLU A 138 9.09 10.93 8.14
C GLU A 138 9.32 12.14 7.24
N SER A 139 10.38 12.16 6.43
CA SER A 139 10.68 13.26 5.49
C SER A 139 9.62 13.43 4.40
N VAL A 140 8.93 12.35 4.01
CA VAL A 140 7.80 12.40 3.06
C VAL A 140 6.44 12.61 3.75
N GLY A 141 6.42 12.82 5.07
CA GLY A 141 5.22 13.17 5.83
C GLY A 141 4.39 11.98 6.30
N CYS A 142 4.97 10.77 6.40
CA CYS A 142 4.26 9.61 6.92
C CYS A 142 3.84 9.80 8.38
N ILE A 143 2.68 9.25 8.73
CA ILE A 143 2.04 9.40 10.04
C ILE A 143 2.04 8.04 10.76
N TRP A 144 2.56 8.02 11.99
CA TRP A 144 2.69 6.81 12.80
C TRP A 144 1.59 6.73 13.85
N PHE A 145 1.09 5.53 14.10
CA PHE A 145 0.14 5.29 15.18
C PHE A 145 0.42 3.98 15.94
N ASN A 146 0.00 3.95 17.20
CA ASN A 146 -0.03 2.75 18.04
C ASN A 146 -1.47 2.22 18.12
N ARG A 147 -1.68 0.94 17.85
CA ARG A 147 -3.03 0.34 17.87
C ARG A 147 -3.61 0.20 19.29
N SER A 148 -2.77 0.23 20.30
CA SER A 148 -3.16 -0.05 21.70
C SER A 148 -3.84 1.11 22.42
N GLU A 149 -3.75 2.35 21.91
CA GLU A 149 -4.23 3.53 22.62
C GLU A 149 -5.43 4.18 21.94
N ALA A 150 -6.56 4.18 22.63
CA ALA A 150 -7.80 4.84 22.12
C ALA A 150 -7.62 6.36 21.95
N LYS A 151 -6.81 7.00 22.81
CA LYS A 151 -6.47 8.43 22.73
C LYS A 151 -5.71 8.79 21.45
N ASP A 152 -4.94 7.86 20.91
CA ASP A 152 -4.20 8.09 19.66
C ASP A 152 -5.12 8.31 18.45
N ARG A 153 -6.34 7.80 18.46
CA ARG A 153 -7.26 7.93 17.32
C ARG A 153 -7.64 9.37 17.02
N GLU A 154 -7.93 10.17 18.04
CA GLU A 154 -8.29 11.59 17.84
C GLU A 154 -7.08 12.40 17.37
N ILE A 155 -5.91 12.15 17.98
CA ILE A 155 -4.64 12.79 17.60
C ILE A 155 -4.29 12.44 16.16
N VAL A 156 -4.40 11.18 15.78
CA VAL A 156 -4.16 10.72 14.41
C VAL A 156 -5.14 11.35 13.43
N THR A 157 -6.44 11.38 13.76
CA THR A 157 -7.45 12.00 12.90
C THR A 157 -7.17 13.48 12.69
N LYS A 158 -6.76 14.21 13.74
CA LYS A 158 -6.35 15.61 13.64
C LYS A 158 -5.14 15.76 12.72
N LYS A 159 -4.07 14.97 12.92
CA LYS A 159 -2.87 14.99 12.08
C LYS A 159 -3.20 14.70 10.60
N LEU A 160 -4.11 13.75 10.34
CA LEU A 160 -4.54 13.43 8.98
C LEU A 160 -5.28 14.61 8.34
N ARG A 161 -6.18 15.28 9.07
CA ARG A 161 -6.88 16.47 8.59
C ARG A 161 -5.91 17.62 8.29
N ASP A 162 -5.00 17.89 9.22
CA ASP A 162 -4.00 18.94 9.07
C ASP A 162 -3.10 18.64 7.85
N HIS A 163 -2.71 17.38 7.65
CA HIS A 163 -1.91 16.96 6.50
C HIS A 163 -2.65 17.17 5.17
N VAL A 164 -3.91 16.76 5.08
CA VAL A 164 -4.74 16.86 3.86
C VAL A 164 -5.04 18.32 3.49
N LEU A 165 -5.07 19.22 4.46
CA LEU A 165 -5.29 20.66 4.23
C LEU A 165 -4.01 21.39 3.78
N GLY A 166 -2.83 20.83 4.03
CA GLY A 166 -1.56 21.42 3.65
C GLY A 166 -1.34 21.40 2.13
N VAL A 167 -0.96 22.56 1.56
CA VAL A 167 -0.79 22.72 0.10
C VAL A 167 0.49 22.05 -0.41
N ASP A 168 1.56 22.04 0.40
CA ASP A 168 2.89 21.54 0.02
C ASP A 168 3.16 20.13 0.58
N ASN A 169 2.12 19.44 1.07
CA ASN A 169 2.25 18.09 1.60
C ASN A 169 2.14 17.05 0.48
N ASN A 170 2.84 15.94 0.66
CA ASN A 170 2.69 14.79 -0.22
C ASN A 170 1.24 14.26 -0.18
N PRO A 171 0.74 13.69 -1.28
CA PRO A 171 -0.58 13.08 -1.29
C PRO A 171 -0.70 12.02 -0.18
N LEU A 172 -1.79 12.06 0.57
CA LEU A 172 -2.03 11.08 1.63
C LEU A 172 -2.56 9.77 1.03
N LEU A 173 -1.95 8.64 1.39
CA LEU A 173 -2.40 7.29 1.02
C LEU A 173 -2.87 6.53 2.26
N ILE A 174 -4.04 5.94 2.18
CA ILE A 174 -4.62 5.12 3.25
C ILE A 174 -5.06 3.76 2.69
N PHE A 175 -4.71 2.68 3.41
CA PHE A 175 -5.23 1.34 3.17
C PHE A 175 -6.35 1.05 4.18
N PRO A 176 -7.63 1.30 3.85
CA PRO A 176 -8.73 1.26 4.82
C PRO A 176 -9.08 -0.16 5.27
N GLU A 177 -8.61 -1.18 4.60
CA GLU A 177 -8.72 -2.58 5.05
C GLU A 177 -7.96 -2.81 6.38
N GLY A 178 -6.89 -2.01 6.62
CA GLY A 178 -6.08 -2.07 7.84
C GLY A 178 -5.33 -3.38 8.02
N THR A 179 -5.29 -4.23 7.00
CA THR A 179 -4.57 -5.50 6.97
C THR A 179 -4.38 -5.97 5.52
N CYS A 180 -3.31 -6.72 5.26
CA CYS A 180 -3.15 -7.37 3.96
C CYS A 180 -4.20 -8.47 3.80
N VAL A 181 -4.88 -8.46 2.66
CA VAL A 181 -5.92 -9.40 2.25
C VAL A 181 -5.45 -10.13 1.00
N ASN A 182 -5.82 -11.38 0.82
CA ASN A 182 -5.40 -12.10 -0.38
C ASN A 182 -5.97 -11.42 -1.65
N ASN A 183 -5.28 -11.62 -2.76
CA ASN A 183 -5.58 -10.98 -4.04
C ASN A 183 -6.92 -11.42 -4.71
N HIS A 184 -7.83 -12.08 -3.98
CA HIS A 184 -9.14 -12.51 -4.44
C HIS A 184 -10.29 -11.79 -3.77
N TYR A 185 -10.08 -11.31 -2.54
CA TYR A 185 -11.13 -10.72 -1.72
C TYR A 185 -10.75 -9.31 -1.27
N THR A 186 -11.75 -8.52 -0.92
CA THR A 186 -11.61 -7.28 -0.17
C THR A 186 -12.52 -7.31 1.05
N VAL A 187 -12.02 -6.80 2.17
CA VAL A 187 -12.74 -6.72 3.44
C VAL A 187 -13.37 -5.35 3.61
N MET A 188 -14.19 -5.18 4.64
CA MET A 188 -14.87 -3.92 4.94
C MET A 188 -13.84 -2.80 5.15
N PHE A 189 -14.08 -1.67 4.51
CA PHE A 189 -13.25 -0.48 4.66
C PHE A 189 -13.58 0.24 5.96
N LYS A 190 -12.54 0.65 6.69
CA LYS A 190 -12.68 1.45 7.91
C LYS A 190 -12.98 2.89 7.55
N LYS A 191 -13.91 3.52 8.27
CA LYS A 191 -14.45 4.85 7.98
C LYS A 191 -13.44 6.02 8.10
N GLY A 192 -12.30 5.83 8.78
CA GLY A 192 -11.38 6.92 9.10
C GLY A 192 -10.87 7.75 7.92
N ALA A 193 -10.67 7.15 6.75
CA ALA A 193 -10.30 7.86 5.52
C ALA A 193 -11.46 8.71 4.96
N PHE A 194 -12.71 8.32 5.24
CA PHE A 194 -13.94 8.86 4.68
C PHE A 194 -14.59 9.95 5.57
N GLU A 195 -14.03 10.18 6.76
CA GLU A 195 -14.43 11.22 7.71
C GLU A 195 -13.57 12.49 7.65
N LEU A 196 -12.61 12.54 6.71
CA LEU A 196 -11.67 13.67 6.60
C LEU A 196 -12.28 14.92 5.94
N GLY A 197 -13.45 14.80 5.30
CA GLY A 197 -14.12 15.91 4.61
C GLY A 197 -13.39 16.35 3.33
N CYS A 198 -12.76 15.41 2.64
CA CYS A 198 -11.98 15.63 1.41
C CYS A 198 -12.41 14.66 0.30
N SER A 199 -11.98 14.94 -0.94
CA SER A 199 -12.16 14.03 -2.05
C SER A 199 -11.36 12.75 -1.86
N VAL A 200 -11.97 11.60 -2.12
CA VAL A 200 -11.32 10.29 -2.07
C VAL A 200 -10.97 9.86 -3.48
N CYS A 201 -9.68 9.59 -3.73
CA CYS A 201 -9.16 9.09 -5.00
C CYS A 201 -8.94 7.57 -4.87
N PRO A 202 -9.84 6.73 -5.43
CA PRO A 202 -9.72 5.29 -5.30
C PRO A 202 -8.56 4.77 -6.16
N VAL A 203 -7.79 3.83 -5.60
CA VAL A 203 -6.71 3.12 -6.31
C VAL A 203 -6.98 1.62 -6.21
N ALA A 204 -7.07 0.97 -7.35
CA ALA A 204 -7.25 -0.48 -7.40
C ALA A 204 -5.92 -1.16 -7.73
N ILE A 205 -5.53 -2.16 -6.95
CA ILE A 205 -4.29 -2.91 -7.10
C ILE A 205 -4.64 -4.38 -7.34
N LYS A 206 -4.07 -4.97 -8.39
CA LYS A 206 -4.26 -6.39 -8.70
C LYS A 206 -2.96 -7.04 -9.12
N TYR A 207 -2.54 -8.07 -8.40
CA TYR A 207 -1.40 -8.89 -8.76
C TYR A 207 -1.79 -10.04 -9.66
N ASN A 208 -0.95 -10.35 -10.62
CA ASN A 208 -1.03 -11.59 -11.38
C ASN A 208 -0.20 -12.66 -10.68
N LYS A 209 -0.81 -13.80 -10.35
CA LYS A 209 -0.15 -14.88 -9.61
C LYS A 209 0.63 -15.87 -10.50
N ILE A 210 0.84 -15.54 -11.77
CA ILE A 210 1.45 -16.46 -12.73
C ILE A 210 2.86 -16.91 -12.31
N PHE A 211 3.63 -16.03 -11.66
CA PHE A 211 5.00 -16.34 -11.22
C PHE A 211 5.13 -16.43 -9.70
N VAL A 212 4.40 -15.59 -8.96
CA VAL A 212 4.43 -15.56 -7.50
C VAL A 212 3.14 -15.00 -6.92
N ASP A 213 2.72 -15.50 -5.76
CA ASP A 213 1.67 -14.86 -4.99
C ASP A 213 2.27 -13.73 -4.14
N ALA A 214 1.95 -12.49 -4.49
CA ALA A 214 2.42 -11.31 -3.77
C ALA A 214 1.74 -11.10 -2.40
N PHE A 215 0.73 -11.91 -2.05
CA PHE A 215 0.04 -11.79 -0.76
C PHE A 215 0.97 -12.07 0.42
N TRP A 216 1.12 -11.08 1.30
CA TRP A 216 1.89 -11.23 2.53
C TRP A 216 1.03 -11.68 3.70
N ASN A 217 1.28 -12.90 4.16
CA ASN A 217 0.68 -13.42 5.39
C ASN A 217 1.61 -13.21 6.58
N SER A 218 1.44 -12.08 7.28
CA SER A 218 2.26 -11.70 8.44
C SER A 218 2.20 -12.67 9.63
N LYS A 219 1.23 -13.60 9.66
CA LYS A 219 1.16 -14.66 10.68
C LYS A 219 2.03 -15.87 10.34
N LYS A 220 2.37 -16.06 9.06
CA LYS A 220 3.12 -17.23 8.60
C LYS A 220 4.59 -16.94 8.34
N GLN A 221 4.91 -15.70 7.91
CA GLN A 221 6.29 -15.35 7.56
C GLN A 221 6.59 -13.89 7.89
N SER A 222 7.88 -13.61 8.17
CA SER A 222 8.38 -12.26 8.37
C SER A 222 8.38 -11.47 7.06
N PHE A 223 8.42 -10.14 7.15
CA PHE A 223 8.50 -9.28 5.98
C PHE A 223 9.78 -9.51 5.16
N THR A 224 10.92 -9.70 5.84
CA THR A 224 12.20 -9.98 5.18
C THR A 224 12.15 -11.29 4.36
N MET A 225 11.59 -12.36 4.93
CA MET A 225 11.43 -13.63 4.21
C MET A 225 10.48 -13.49 3.02
N HIS A 226 9.42 -12.69 3.15
CA HIS A 226 8.52 -12.38 2.05
C HIS A 226 9.24 -11.65 0.91
N LEU A 227 10.05 -10.62 1.23
CA LEU A 227 10.87 -9.93 0.23
C LEU A 227 11.84 -10.88 -0.49
N LEU A 228 12.54 -11.73 0.26
CA LEU A 228 13.44 -12.73 -0.34
C LEU A 228 12.70 -13.67 -1.29
N GLN A 229 11.49 -14.12 -0.91
CA GLN A 229 10.65 -14.94 -1.78
C GLN A 229 10.27 -14.20 -3.08
N LEU A 230 9.96 -12.91 -3.01
CA LEU A 230 9.68 -12.11 -4.20
C LEU A 230 10.93 -11.94 -5.07
N MET A 231 12.09 -11.66 -4.47
CA MET A 231 13.37 -11.52 -5.17
C MET A 231 13.86 -12.81 -5.85
N THR A 232 13.49 -13.97 -5.31
CA THR A 232 13.82 -15.28 -5.90
C THR A 232 12.75 -15.78 -6.88
N SER A 233 11.66 -15.04 -7.06
CA SER A 233 10.63 -15.34 -8.05
C SER A 233 11.00 -14.79 -9.43
N TRP A 234 10.36 -15.31 -10.50
CA TRP A 234 10.64 -14.86 -11.86
C TRP A 234 10.24 -13.41 -12.11
N ALA A 235 9.09 -13.01 -11.61
CA ALA A 235 8.61 -11.65 -11.70
C ALA A 235 7.41 -11.42 -10.75
N VAL A 236 7.24 -10.16 -10.34
CA VAL A 236 6.02 -9.68 -9.69
C VAL A 236 5.26 -8.84 -10.71
N VAL A 237 4.11 -9.32 -11.15
CA VAL A 237 3.28 -8.62 -12.15
C VAL A 237 2.09 -7.98 -11.45
N CYS A 238 1.90 -6.69 -11.67
CA CYS A 238 0.87 -5.90 -11.00
C CYS A 238 0.23 -4.89 -11.95
N ASP A 239 -1.09 -4.76 -11.88
CA ASP A 239 -1.85 -3.66 -12.47
C ASP A 239 -2.32 -2.72 -11.36
N VAL A 240 -2.13 -1.41 -11.57
CA VAL A 240 -2.56 -0.34 -10.67
C VAL A 240 -3.44 0.63 -11.46
N TRP A 241 -4.67 0.86 -10.99
CA TRP A 241 -5.60 1.81 -11.60
C TRP A 241 -5.86 2.98 -10.67
N TYR A 242 -5.53 4.17 -11.11
CA TYR A 242 -5.97 5.43 -10.50
C TYR A 242 -7.34 5.79 -11.06
N LEU A 243 -8.36 5.77 -10.20
CA LEU A 243 -9.75 5.94 -10.59
C LEU A 243 -10.24 7.36 -10.31
N GLU A 244 -11.40 7.73 -10.87
CA GLU A 244 -11.97 9.05 -10.71
C GLU A 244 -12.23 9.40 -9.24
N PRO A 245 -11.86 10.62 -8.80
CA PRO A 245 -12.11 11.09 -7.45
C PRO A 245 -13.59 11.04 -7.09
N GLN A 246 -13.86 10.63 -5.86
CA GLN A 246 -15.20 10.52 -5.31
C GLN A 246 -15.39 11.49 -4.15
N ASN A 247 -16.55 12.11 -4.08
CA ASN A 247 -16.97 12.93 -2.94
C ASN A 247 -18.13 12.25 -2.22
N ILE A 248 -18.27 12.52 -0.93
CA ILE A 248 -19.43 12.10 -0.15
C ILE A 248 -20.69 12.76 -0.73
N ARG A 249 -21.77 12.02 -0.85
CA ARG A 249 -23.05 12.51 -1.38
C ARG A 249 -23.88 13.13 -0.26
N PRO A 250 -24.80 14.04 -0.58
CA PRO A 250 -25.74 14.55 0.41
C PRO A 250 -26.53 13.41 1.06
N GLY A 251 -26.53 13.35 2.40
CA GLY A 251 -27.19 12.29 3.17
C GLY A 251 -26.43 10.97 3.28
N GLU A 252 -25.30 10.81 2.59
CA GLU A 252 -24.47 9.60 2.67
C GLU A 252 -23.62 9.61 3.95
N SER A 253 -23.69 8.55 4.73
CA SER A 253 -22.80 8.38 5.90
C SER A 253 -21.37 8.01 5.46
N PRO A 254 -20.34 8.27 6.29
CA PRO A 254 -18.96 7.84 5.98
C PRO A 254 -18.81 6.33 5.77
N ILE A 255 -19.66 5.51 6.36
CA ILE A 255 -19.65 4.05 6.20
C ILE A 255 -20.20 3.67 4.82
N GLU A 256 -21.30 4.27 4.39
CA GLU A 256 -21.88 4.06 3.05
C GLU A 256 -20.93 4.56 1.96
N PHE A 257 -20.29 5.72 2.19
CA PHE A 257 -19.25 6.22 1.29
C PHE A 257 -18.06 5.26 1.18
N ALA A 258 -17.59 4.71 2.30
CA ALA A 258 -16.53 3.71 2.33
C ALA A 258 -16.92 2.44 1.53
N GLU A 259 -18.17 1.97 1.68
CA GLU A 259 -18.68 0.82 0.95
C GLU A 259 -18.77 1.08 -0.56
N ARG A 260 -19.25 2.26 -0.95
CA ARG A 260 -19.31 2.67 -2.36
C ARG A 260 -17.92 2.75 -3.00
N VAL A 261 -16.93 3.31 -2.31
CA VAL A 261 -15.54 3.33 -2.79
C VAL A 261 -14.95 1.92 -2.85
N ARG A 262 -15.26 1.05 -1.88
CA ARG A 262 -14.89 -0.36 -1.92
C ARG A 262 -15.48 -1.07 -3.13
N ASP A 263 -16.71 -0.77 -3.50
CA ASP A 263 -17.36 -1.31 -4.69
C ASP A 263 -16.63 -0.91 -5.97
N ILE A 264 -16.26 0.35 -6.10
CA ILE A 264 -15.51 0.86 -7.24
C ILE A 264 -14.16 0.13 -7.38
N ILE A 265 -13.41 0.01 -6.28
CA ILE A 265 -12.10 -0.67 -6.26
C ILE A 265 -12.26 -2.15 -6.55
N SER A 266 -13.20 -2.83 -5.88
CA SER A 266 -13.39 -4.27 -6.01
C SER A 266 -13.85 -4.66 -7.43
N THR A 267 -14.72 -3.89 -8.04
CA THR A 267 -15.17 -4.08 -9.42
C THR A 267 -13.99 -3.94 -10.38
N ARG A 268 -13.15 -2.89 -10.21
CA ARG A 268 -12.01 -2.67 -11.10
C ARG A 268 -10.94 -3.75 -10.97
N ALA A 269 -10.61 -4.16 -9.75
CA ALA A 269 -9.59 -5.18 -9.49
C ALA A 269 -10.13 -6.63 -9.58
N GLY A 270 -11.44 -6.83 -9.85
CA GLY A 270 -12.05 -8.16 -9.88
C GLY A 270 -11.95 -8.89 -8.53
N LEU A 271 -12.18 -8.16 -7.41
CA LEU A 271 -12.13 -8.69 -6.05
C LEU A 271 -13.54 -9.03 -5.56
N LYS A 272 -13.68 -10.13 -4.82
CA LYS A 272 -14.93 -10.49 -4.16
C LYS A 272 -15.04 -9.79 -2.81
N LYS A 273 -16.16 -9.11 -2.56
CA LYS A 273 -16.41 -8.47 -1.27
C LYS A 273 -16.83 -9.50 -0.22
N VAL A 274 -16.28 -9.38 0.98
CA VAL A 274 -16.67 -10.21 2.13
C VAL A 274 -17.13 -9.29 3.28
N PRO A 275 -18.21 -9.66 4.02
CA PRO A 275 -18.73 -8.89 5.15
C PRO A 275 -17.87 -9.12 6.40
N TRP A 276 -16.61 -8.77 6.35
CA TRP A 276 -15.63 -8.98 7.41
C TRP A 276 -14.68 -7.78 7.48
N ASP A 277 -14.32 -7.37 8.69
CA ASP A 277 -13.50 -6.18 8.98
C ASP A 277 -12.01 -6.48 9.26
N GLY A 278 -11.60 -7.74 9.16
CA GLY A 278 -10.24 -8.17 9.49
C GLY A 278 -9.94 -8.29 10.99
N TYR A 279 -10.89 -7.98 11.87
CA TYR A 279 -10.68 -7.96 13.32
C TYR A 279 -10.13 -9.30 13.87
N LEU A 280 -10.66 -10.42 13.44
CA LEU A 280 -10.26 -11.76 13.89
C LEU A 280 -8.83 -12.15 13.48
N LYS A 281 -8.20 -11.39 12.60
CA LYS A 281 -6.78 -11.60 12.26
C LYS A 281 -5.87 -11.22 13.42
N TYR A 282 -6.28 -10.23 14.22
CA TYR A 282 -5.47 -9.68 15.32
C TYR A 282 -6.01 -10.02 16.71
N SER A 283 -7.31 -10.19 16.84
CA SER A 283 -7.98 -10.47 18.10
C SER A 283 -8.58 -11.87 18.10
N ARG A 284 -8.24 -12.67 19.08
CA ARG A 284 -8.94 -13.95 19.30
C ARG A 284 -10.29 -13.64 19.94
N PRO A 285 -11.41 -14.16 19.41
CA PRO A 285 -12.70 -14.02 20.07
C PRO A 285 -12.65 -14.71 21.43
N SER A 286 -13.32 -14.14 22.43
CA SER A 286 -13.46 -14.78 23.72
C SER A 286 -14.09 -16.18 23.57
N PRO A 287 -13.77 -17.17 24.43
CA PRO A 287 -14.37 -18.50 24.35
C PRO A 287 -15.90 -18.43 24.29
N LYS A 288 -16.50 -17.61 25.15
CA LYS A 288 -17.96 -17.39 25.20
C LYS A 288 -18.54 -16.86 23.87
N HIS A 289 -17.83 -15.95 23.18
CA HIS A 289 -18.29 -15.44 21.87
C HIS A 289 -18.18 -16.53 20.79
N ARG A 290 -17.14 -17.35 20.86
CA ARG A 290 -16.94 -18.47 19.92
C ARG A 290 -18.03 -19.51 20.06
N GLU A 291 -18.35 -19.91 21.29
CA GLU A 291 -19.42 -20.85 21.60
C GLU A 291 -20.78 -20.34 21.11
N ARG A 292 -21.11 -19.06 21.40
CA ARG A 292 -22.35 -18.44 20.93
C ARG A 292 -22.47 -18.44 19.40
N LYS A 293 -21.36 -18.19 18.68
CA LYS A 293 -21.34 -18.22 17.21
C LYS A 293 -21.45 -19.66 16.67
N GLN A 294 -20.84 -20.63 17.34
CA GLN A 294 -20.98 -22.05 16.99
C GLN A 294 -22.44 -22.55 17.18
N GLN A 295 -23.06 -22.16 18.27
CA GLN A 295 -24.48 -22.46 18.53
C GLN A 295 -25.40 -21.85 17.46
N SER A 296 -25.24 -20.55 17.19
CA SER A 296 -26.02 -19.85 16.15
C SER A 296 -25.83 -20.46 14.77
N PHE A 297 -24.60 -20.90 14.44
CA PHE A 297 -24.32 -21.60 13.18
C PHE A 297 -25.01 -22.99 13.14
N ALA A 298 -24.92 -23.78 14.23
CA ALA A 298 -25.56 -25.06 14.33
C ALA A 298 -27.09 -24.96 14.17
N GLU A 299 -27.72 -24.01 14.86
CA GLU A 299 -29.15 -23.71 14.74
C GLU A 299 -29.54 -23.32 13.29
N SER A 300 -28.70 -22.52 12.62
CA SER A 300 -28.98 -22.12 11.23
C SER A 300 -28.88 -23.30 10.26
N MET A 301 -28.00 -24.26 10.54
CA MET A 301 -27.85 -25.47 9.74
C MET A 301 -29.03 -26.44 9.97
N LEU A 302 -29.48 -26.58 11.22
CA LEU A 302 -30.65 -27.41 11.56
C LEU A 302 -31.91 -26.89 10.86
N ARG A 303 -32.19 -25.61 10.91
CA ARG A 303 -33.30 -24.98 10.17
C ARG A 303 -33.26 -25.27 8.67
N ARG A 304 -32.11 -25.18 8.03
CA ARG A 304 -31.96 -25.47 6.61
C ARG A 304 -32.17 -26.96 6.27
N LEU A 305 -31.93 -27.87 7.23
CA LEU A 305 -32.19 -29.29 7.07
C LEU A 305 -33.66 -29.61 7.26
N GLU A 306 -34.36 -28.89 8.14
CA GLU A 306 -35.80 -29.00 8.39
C GLU A 306 -36.66 -28.44 7.24
N GLU A 307 -36.11 -27.43 6.50
CA GLU A 307 -36.76 -26.79 5.34
C GLU A 307 -36.61 -27.61 4.03
N LYS A 308 -35.86 -28.73 4.04
CA LYS A 308 -35.71 -29.65 2.92
C LYS A 308 -36.53 -30.91 3.08
#